data_2e6a74e66da6e1dcd50f62de7d5abc9a
#
_entry.id   2e6a74e66da6e1dcd50f62de7d5abc9a
#
_cell.length_a   1.000
_cell.length_b   1.000
_cell.length_c   1.000
_cell.angle_alpha   90.00
_cell.angle_beta   90.00
_cell.angle_gamma   90.00
#
_symmetry.space_group_name_H-M   'P 1'
#
loop_
_entity.id
_entity.type
_entity.pdbx_description
1 polymer ?
#
loop_
_entity_poly.entity_id
_entity_poly.type
_entity_poly.pdbx_seq_one_letter_code
_entity_poly.pdbx_strand_id
1 'polypeptide(L)'
;MSEHLTRRRFMKLTGLLAGTAAVGAVGPFVRKSSGQSTINIGYLKATHHSQFFNALDQGYFKDEGLEVKPVLFPGSGGIGEGILTGALQAGYIGSAPSIFICSRPNVPFNIVAGSATESSCVAVPFNRPTTIKQLTDLKGKNIGTIRAATADVVVRYKMLQAGVDPFKQATVRNFSHIQDILVGMEKGDLDAAILWEPWGTHAEYTKYGKPILWSGEIWPWHVCCRLAYNTKWADGNKETAVKVMKTHVRGYQYMRSHFEDNIKSSAKWCGITEKEVRIVFGQDRQKNTLNIDPYGSQEYAQAGVALGISESADVQHNLNDAYLRAALAELSKKKS
;
A
#
# COMPACT_ATOMS: atom_id res chain seq x y z
N MET A 1 7.49 42.82 36.45
CA MET A 1 7.86 43.96 35.60
C MET A 1 8.40 43.37 34.31
N SER A 2 7.63 43.43 33.26
CA SER A 2 7.84 42.84 31.93
C SER A 2 8.43 43.91 31.02
N GLU A 3 9.51 43.64 30.34
CA GLU A 3 9.95 44.48 29.22
C GLU A 3 9.79 43.75 27.90
N HIS A 4 8.91 44.30 27.08
CA HIS A 4 8.70 43.96 25.68
C HIS A 4 9.85 44.53 24.82
N LEU A 5 10.58 43.67 24.11
CA LEU A 5 11.52 44.07 23.07
C LEU A 5 10.83 43.97 21.70
N THR A 6 10.57 45.15 21.12
CA THR A 6 9.91 45.37 19.85
C THR A 6 10.80 45.14 18.62
N ARG A 7 10.19 44.63 17.55
CA ARG A 7 10.71 44.25 16.23
C ARG A 7 11.30 45.38 15.36
N ARG A 8 11.82 46.49 15.92
CA ARG A 8 12.18 47.71 15.12
C ARG A 8 13.66 48.09 15.11
N ARG A 9 14.60 47.20 15.42
CA ARG A 9 16.04 47.57 15.52
C ARG A 9 17.00 46.73 14.68
N PHE A 10 16.57 46.16 13.55
CA PHE A 10 17.48 45.39 12.68
C PHE A 10 17.45 45.82 11.21
N MET A 11 17.33 47.13 10.96
CA MET A 11 17.54 47.69 9.63
C MET A 11 18.22 49.04 9.75
N LYS A 12 19.55 49.04 9.76
CA LYS A 12 20.44 50.15 9.35
C LYS A 12 21.88 49.72 9.58
N LEU A 13 22.51 49.22 8.53
CA LEU A 13 23.94 49.32 8.22
C LEU A 13 24.26 48.51 6.98
N THR A 14 24.23 49.14 5.82
CA THR A 14 25.13 48.86 4.70
C THR A 14 25.10 50.06 3.75
N GLY A 15 26.11 50.86 3.85
CA GLY A 15 26.43 51.89 2.87
C GLY A 15 27.39 51.36 1.82
N LEU A 16 27.14 51.79 0.64
CA LEU A 16 27.99 52.02 -0.55
C LEU A 16 29.42 51.44 -0.59
N LEU A 17 29.69 50.71 -1.66
CA LEU A 17 30.89 50.91 -2.50
C LEU A 17 30.55 50.58 -3.95
N ALA A 18 30.61 51.61 -4.80
CA ALA A 18 30.56 51.52 -6.24
C ALA A 18 31.96 51.18 -6.79
N GLY A 19 32.04 50.25 -7.71
CA GLY A 19 33.25 49.93 -8.45
C GLY A 19 32.88 49.42 -9.84
N THR A 20 33.06 50.27 -10.85
CA THR A 20 32.94 49.98 -12.28
C THR A 20 34.12 49.15 -12.76
N ALA A 21 33.87 48.07 -13.55
CA ALA A 21 34.74 47.67 -14.66
C ALA A 21 34.14 46.54 -15.50
N ALA A 22 33.94 46.83 -16.78
CA ALA A 22 34.26 46.11 -18.01
C ALA A 22 33.67 44.75 -18.31
N VAL A 23 32.83 44.76 -19.29
CA VAL A 23 32.51 43.86 -20.39
C VAL A 23 33.50 42.69 -20.59
N GLY A 24 32.94 41.48 -20.50
CA GLY A 24 33.54 40.24 -20.94
C GLY A 24 32.41 39.20 -21.06
N ALA A 25 31.74 39.18 -22.22
CA ALA A 25 30.70 38.17 -22.52
C ALA A 25 31.35 36.83 -22.85
N VAL A 26 31.31 35.89 -21.95
CA VAL A 26 31.10 34.45 -22.26
C VAL A 26 30.40 33.87 -21.00
N GLY A 27 29.06 33.87 -21.04
CA GLY A 27 28.31 33.20 -20.05
C GLY A 27 28.50 31.68 -20.22
N PRO A 28 28.95 30.95 -19.18
CA PRO A 28 28.73 29.51 -19.20
C PRO A 28 27.23 29.30 -19.20
N PHE A 29 26.75 28.59 -20.21
CA PHE A 29 25.45 27.96 -20.14
C PHE A 29 25.42 27.16 -18.84
N VAL A 30 24.90 27.73 -17.78
CA VAL A 30 24.43 26.98 -16.63
C VAL A 30 23.27 26.19 -17.19
N ARG A 31 23.56 24.98 -17.67
CA ARG A 31 22.55 23.93 -17.80
C ARG A 31 21.87 23.95 -16.44
N LYS A 32 20.66 24.52 -16.38
CA LYS A 32 19.72 24.24 -15.30
C LYS A 32 19.65 22.73 -15.26
N SER A 33 20.39 22.11 -14.37
CA SER A 33 20.14 20.75 -13.93
C SER A 33 18.67 20.81 -13.54
N SER A 34 17.81 20.26 -14.37
CA SER A 34 16.43 19.97 -13.99
C SER A 34 16.56 18.96 -12.86
N GLY A 35 16.65 19.47 -11.64
CA GLY A 35 16.65 18.64 -10.44
C GLY A 35 15.35 17.83 -10.51
N GLN A 36 15.49 16.60 -10.96
CA GLN A 36 14.37 15.67 -11.00
C GLN A 36 13.91 15.53 -9.55
N SER A 37 12.71 16.04 -9.26
CA SER A 37 12.17 15.96 -7.91
C SER A 37 12.04 14.50 -7.51
N THR A 38 12.59 14.14 -6.35
CA THR A 38 12.50 12.80 -5.78
C THR A 38 11.03 12.37 -5.68
N ILE A 39 10.71 11.19 -6.19
CA ILE A 39 9.37 10.61 -6.15
C ILE A 39 9.23 9.78 -4.88
N ASN A 40 8.39 10.23 -3.95
CA ASN A 40 8.09 9.49 -2.73
C ASN A 40 7.00 8.44 -3.02
N ILE A 41 7.31 7.16 -2.79
CA ILE A 41 6.37 6.05 -2.99
C ILE A 41 6.13 5.34 -1.66
N GLY A 42 4.87 5.37 -1.20
CA GLY A 42 4.46 4.71 0.03
C GLY A 42 4.34 3.19 -0.13
N TYR A 43 4.74 2.43 0.90
CA TYR A 43 4.60 0.98 0.91
C TYR A 43 4.41 0.42 2.33
N LEU A 44 3.98 -0.84 2.43
CA LEU A 44 3.86 -1.63 3.65
C LEU A 44 4.85 -2.81 3.62
N LYS A 45 5.16 -3.37 4.76
CA LYS A 45 5.78 -4.71 4.88
C LYS A 45 4.75 -5.78 4.51
N ALA A 46 4.49 -5.92 3.22
CA ALA A 46 3.50 -6.85 2.67
C ALA A 46 4.02 -7.45 1.36
N THR A 47 3.96 -8.75 1.22
CA THR A 47 4.37 -9.46 -0.01
C THR A 47 3.52 -9.08 -1.23
N HIS A 48 2.36 -8.49 -0.99
CA HIS A 48 1.51 -7.86 -2.03
C HIS A 48 2.21 -6.78 -2.85
N HIS A 49 3.30 -6.20 -2.33
CA HIS A 49 4.08 -5.14 -2.96
C HIS A 49 5.36 -5.65 -3.63
N SER A 50 5.49 -6.96 -3.83
CA SER A 50 6.71 -7.59 -4.37
C SER A 50 7.13 -7.06 -5.74
N GLN A 51 6.19 -6.63 -6.62
CA GLN A 51 6.58 -5.97 -7.87
C GLN A 51 7.37 -4.68 -7.60
N PHE A 52 7.01 -3.91 -6.58
CA PHE A 52 7.74 -2.70 -6.19
C PHE A 52 9.11 -3.03 -5.63
N PHE A 53 9.19 -4.02 -4.76
CA PHE A 53 10.44 -4.46 -4.17
C PHE A 53 11.43 -4.95 -5.22
N ASN A 54 10.96 -5.79 -6.14
CA ASN A 54 11.78 -6.24 -7.26
C ASN A 54 12.19 -5.08 -8.18
N ALA A 55 11.30 -4.12 -8.45
CA ALA A 55 11.66 -2.95 -9.26
C ALA A 55 12.74 -2.08 -8.61
N LEU A 56 12.74 -1.95 -7.27
CA LEU A 56 13.79 -1.25 -6.52
C LEU A 56 15.12 -2.01 -6.58
N ASP A 57 15.10 -3.30 -6.26
CA ASP A 57 16.31 -4.11 -6.15
C ASP A 57 16.97 -4.37 -7.52
N GLN A 58 16.18 -4.43 -8.60
CA GLN A 58 16.69 -4.54 -9.98
C GLN A 58 17.07 -3.19 -10.61
N GLY A 59 16.91 -2.07 -9.88
CA GLY A 59 17.31 -0.76 -10.37
C GLY A 59 16.41 -0.18 -11.48
N TYR A 60 15.20 -0.71 -11.69
CA TYR A 60 14.33 -0.31 -12.80
C TYR A 60 13.91 1.17 -12.76
N PHE A 61 13.82 1.76 -11.58
CA PHE A 61 13.60 3.20 -11.45
C PHE A 61 14.78 4.01 -12.01
N LYS A 62 16.01 3.58 -11.69
CA LYS A 62 17.22 4.21 -12.20
C LYS A 62 17.33 4.06 -13.74
N ASP A 63 16.95 2.91 -14.29
CA ASP A 63 16.92 2.69 -15.75
C ASP A 63 15.98 3.65 -16.47
N GLU A 64 14.87 4.04 -15.83
CA GLU A 64 13.93 5.03 -16.37
C GLU A 64 14.35 6.48 -16.02
N GLY A 65 15.52 6.67 -15.42
CA GLY A 65 16.05 7.97 -15.00
C GLY A 65 15.27 8.59 -13.84
N LEU A 66 14.67 7.77 -12.97
CA LEU A 66 13.86 8.23 -11.83
C LEU A 66 14.63 8.13 -10.51
N GLU A 67 14.58 9.18 -9.72
CA GLU A 67 14.99 9.14 -8.32
C GLU A 67 13.76 8.85 -7.44
N VAL A 68 13.77 7.72 -6.75
CA VAL A 68 12.64 7.26 -5.94
C VAL A 68 13.07 7.06 -4.50
N LYS A 69 12.24 7.57 -3.58
CA LYS A 69 12.37 7.34 -2.14
C LYS A 69 11.22 6.43 -1.67
N PRO A 70 11.47 5.17 -1.34
CA PRO A 70 10.48 4.31 -0.70
C PRO A 70 10.19 4.80 0.73
N VAL A 71 8.91 4.94 1.08
CA VAL A 71 8.45 5.42 2.39
C VAL A 71 7.60 4.34 3.06
N LEU A 72 8.13 3.76 4.13
CA LEU A 72 7.44 2.70 4.89
C LEU A 72 6.36 3.28 5.80
N PHE A 73 5.18 2.65 5.78
CA PHE A 73 4.08 2.95 6.69
C PHE A 73 3.67 1.71 7.50
N PRO A 74 3.13 1.89 8.71
CA PRO A 74 2.60 0.78 9.50
C PRO A 74 1.26 0.25 8.98
N GLY A 75 0.52 1.08 8.22
CA GLY A 75 -0.78 0.74 7.66
C GLY A 75 -1.15 1.62 6.47
N SER A 76 -2.13 1.16 5.69
CA SER A 76 -2.55 1.80 4.44
C SER A 76 -3.17 3.19 4.61
N GLY A 77 -3.72 3.51 5.79
CA GLY A 77 -4.33 4.82 6.05
C GLY A 77 -3.35 5.96 5.85
N GLY A 78 -2.12 5.84 6.39
CA GLY A 78 -1.07 6.85 6.21
C GLY A 78 -0.61 7.00 4.76
N ILE A 79 -0.62 5.92 3.97
CA ILE A 79 -0.31 5.99 2.54
C ILE A 79 -1.41 6.78 1.80
N GLY A 80 -2.69 6.48 2.10
CA GLY A 80 -3.82 7.21 1.52
C GLY A 80 -3.76 8.71 1.80
N GLU A 81 -3.51 9.08 3.04
CA GLU A 81 -3.36 10.49 3.44
C GLU A 81 -2.16 11.15 2.75
N GLY A 82 -1.02 10.46 2.68
CA GLY A 82 0.17 10.94 1.99
C GLY A 82 -0.09 11.20 0.50
N ILE A 83 -0.87 10.35 -0.18
CA ILE A 83 -1.27 10.56 -1.58
C ILE A 83 -2.24 11.74 -1.70
N LEU A 84 -3.26 11.82 -0.84
CA LEU A 84 -4.25 12.90 -0.86
C LEU A 84 -3.61 14.29 -0.67
N THR A 85 -2.64 14.40 0.22
CA THR A 85 -1.93 15.66 0.51
C THR A 85 -0.84 15.99 -0.51
N GLY A 86 -0.44 15.02 -1.35
CA GLY A 86 0.69 15.16 -2.29
C GLY A 86 2.06 14.95 -1.66
N ALA A 87 2.15 14.58 -0.39
CA ALA A 87 3.40 14.17 0.26
C ALA A 87 3.98 12.88 -0.38
N LEU A 88 3.10 12.02 -0.88
CA LEU A 88 3.43 10.89 -1.73
C LEU A 88 2.90 11.12 -3.15
N GLN A 89 3.72 10.87 -4.14
CA GLN A 89 3.35 10.89 -5.55
C GLN A 89 2.62 9.63 -5.95
N ALA A 90 3.01 8.51 -5.34
CA ALA A 90 2.43 7.19 -5.56
C ALA A 90 2.42 6.37 -4.27
N GLY A 91 1.65 5.29 -4.24
CA GLY A 91 1.68 4.37 -3.11
C GLY A 91 1.08 3.02 -3.42
N TYR A 92 1.71 1.99 -2.87
CA TYR A 92 1.16 0.64 -2.80
C TYR A 92 0.29 0.54 -1.56
N ILE A 93 -1.00 0.43 -1.75
CA ILE A 93 -2.01 0.62 -0.71
C ILE A 93 -3.05 -0.50 -0.73
N GLY A 94 -3.60 -0.86 0.43
CA GLY A 94 -4.69 -1.81 0.52
C GLY A 94 -5.96 -1.34 -0.18
N SER A 95 -6.74 -2.27 -0.71
CA SER A 95 -7.97 -1.95 -1.45
C SER A 95 -9.02 -1.24 -0.59
N ALA A 96 -9.19 -1.63 0.69
CA ALA A 96 -10.17 -0.97 1.55
C ALA A 96 -9.95 0.56 1.63
N PRO A 97 -8.81 1.05 2.12
CA PRO A 97 -8.62 2.49 2.21
C PRO A 97 -8.58 3.17 0.84
N SER A 98 -8.01 2.56 -0.21
CA SER A 98 -7.97 3.18 -1.53
C SER A 98 -9.36 3.30 -2.15
N ILE A 99 -10.20 2.27 -2.06
CA ILE A 99 -11.57 2.26 -2.59
C ILE A 99 -12.45 3.25 -1.81
N PHE A 100 -12.32 3.31 -0.47
CA PHE A 100 -13.08 4.27 0.34
C PHE A 100 -12.63 5.72 0.15
N ILE A 101 -11.40 5.96 -0.28
CA ILE A 101 -10.96 7.27 -0.75
C ILE A 101 -11.64 7.58 -2.10
N CYS A 102 -11.62 6.63 -3.04
CA CYS A 102 -12.23 6.79 -4.36
C CYS A 102 -13.74 7.01 -4.31
N SER A 103 -14.44 6.54 -3.27
CA SER A 103 -15.89 6.78 -3.12
C SER A 103 -16.25 8.21 -2.69
N ARG A 104 -15.25 9.06 -2.40
CA ARG A 104 -15.46 10.47 -2.09
C ARG A 104 -15.37 11.31 -3.36
N PRO A 105 -16.19 12.36 -3.49
CA PRO A 105 -16.14 13.24 -4.66
C PRO A 105 -14.84 14.08 -4.68
N ASN A 106 -14.33 14.36 -5.87
CA ASN A 106 -13.27 15.33 -6.13
C ASN A 106 -11.95 15.11 -5.36
N VAL A 107 -11.59 13.88 -5.05
CA VAL A 107 -10.32 13.56 -4.38
C VAL A 107 -9.16 13.52 -5.40
N PRO A 108 -7.97 14.04 -5.06
CA PRO A 108 -6.81 13.98 -5.93
C PRO A 108 -6.12 12.60 -5.86
N PHE A 109 -6.88 11.53 -6.15
CA PHE A 109 -6.46 10.16 -5.95
C PHE A 109 -7.03 9.26 -7.04
N ASN A 110 -6.18 8.51 -7.75
CA ASN A 110 -6.60 7.46 -8.67
C ASN A 110 -5.93 6.14 -8.34
N ILE A 111 -6.69 5.05 -8.39
CA ILE A 111 -6.16 3.70 -8.51
C ILE A 111 -5.75 3.51 -9.96
N VAL A 112 -4.50 3.15 -10.22
CA VAL A 112 -3.91 3.10 -11.57
C VAL A 112 -3.48 1.71 -12.01
N ALA A 113 -3.33 0.77 -11.08
CA ALA A 113 -3.07 -0.64 -11.36
C ALA A 113 -3.43 -1.53 -10.16
N GLY A 114 -3.61 -2.82 -10.39
CA GLY A 114 -3.60 -3.84 -9.37
C GLY A 114 -2.20 -4.09 -8.84
N SER A 115 -2.11 -4.69 -7.66
CA SER A 115 -0.86 -5.20 -7.09
C SER A 115 -1.03 -6.65 -6.64
N ALA A 116 -2.10 -6.96 -5.90
CA ALA A 116 -2.44 -8.32 -5.50
C ALA A 116 -3.94 -8.50 -5.25
N THR A 117 -4.38 -9.75 -5.27
CA THR A 117 -5.70 -10.21 -4.83
C THR A 117 -5.53 -11.14 -3.62
N GLU A 118 -6.59 -11.33 -2.85
CA GLU A 118 -6.68 -12.31 -1.74
C GLU A 118 -5.62 -12.09 -0.63
N SER A 119 -5.10 -13.21 -0.06
CA SER A 119 -3.98 -13.28 0.88
C SER A 119 -4.20 -12.68 2.27
N SER A 120 -5.45 -12.55 2.68
CA SER A 120 -5.79 -12.29 4.09
C SER A 120 -6.22 -13.59 4.76
N CYS A 121 -6.16 -13.64 6.09
CA CYS A 121 -6.60 -14.82 6.82
C CYS A 121 -7.20 -14.47 8.19
N VAL A 122 -7.98 -15.41 8.72
CA VAL A 122 -8.29 -15.50 10.14
C VAL A 122 -7.33 -16.52 10.74
N ALA A 123 -6.55 -16.10 11.73
CA ALA A 123 -5.65 -16.95 12.49
C ALA A 123 -6.15 -17.09 13.94
N VAL A 124 -5.89 -18.24 14.56
CA VAL A 124 -6.17 -18.52 15.97
C VAL A 124 -4.87 -18.74 16.74
N PRO A 125 -4.83 -18.58 18.07
CA PRO A 125 -3.62 -18.85 18.86
C PRO A 125 -3.07 -20.25 18.60
N PHE A 126 -1.75 -20.36 18.39
CA PHE A 126 -1.13 -21.62 17.96
C PHE A 126 -1.20 -22.72 19.03
N ASN A 127 -0.93 -22.37 20.28
CA ASN A 127 -0.77 -23.30 21.41
C ASN A 127 -2.03 -23.43 22.28
N ARG A 128 -3.20 -23.06 21.76
CA ARG A 128 -4.47 -23.14 22.50
C ARG A 128 -5.53 -23.89 21.70
N PRO A 129 -6.38 -24.66 22.38
CA PRO A 129 -7.56 -25.25 21.76
C PRO A 129 -8.46 -24.14 21.20
N THR A 130 -8.99 -24.36 20.03
CA THR A 130 -9.97 -23.45 19.41
C THR A 130 -11.18 -24.22 18.91
N THR A 131 -12.36 -23.60 19.04
CA THR A 131 -13.60 -24.05 18.41
C THR A 131 -13.87 -23.34 17.08
N ILE A 132 -13.04 -22.34 16.73
CA ILE A 132 -13.22 -21.52 15.53
C ILE A 132 -12.76 -22.32 14.30
N LYS A 133 -13.71 -22.63 13.41
CA LYS A 133 -13.48 -23.34 12.14
C LYS A 133 -14.07 -22.59 10.94
N GLN A 134 -15.00 -21.68 11.16
CA GLN A 134 -15.73 -20.93 10.16
C GLN A 134 -16.09 -19.53 10.69
N LEU A 135 -16.57 -18.65 9.83
CA LEU A 135 -16.86 -17.25 10.18
C LEU A 135 -17.94 -17.10 11.26
N THR A 136 -18.93 -17.99 11.32
CA THR A 136 -19.99 -17.95 12.33
C THR A 136 -19.48 -18.26 13.74
N ASP A 137 -18.35 -18.95 13.85
CA ASP A 137 -17.74 -19.28 15.15
C ASP A 137 -17.01 -18.06 15.78
N LEU A 138 -16.86 -16.99 15.01
CA LEU A 138 -16.32 -15.71 15.50
C LEU A 138 -17.32 -14.94 16.38
N LYS A 139 -18.57 -15.38 16.46
CA LYS A 139 -19.57 -14.82 17.37
C LYS A 139 -19.12 -14.95 18.83
N GLY A 140 -19.15 -13.82 19.56
CA GLY A 140 -18.72 -13.75 20.97
C GLY A 140 -17.21 -13.75 21.17
N LYS A 141 -16.39 -13.75 20.11
CA LYS A 141 -14.92 -13.83 20.20
C LYS A 141 -14.24 -12.47 20.26
N ASN A 142 -13.07 -12.43 20.91
CA ASN A 142 -12.14 -11.31 20.90
C ASN A 142 -11.21 -11.43 19.67
N ILE A 143 -11.32 -10.53 18.74
CA ILE A 143 -10.63 -10.58 17.44
C ILE A 143 -9.70 -9.38 17.32
N GLY A 144 -8.40 -9.62 17.08
CA GLY A 144 -7.44 -8.55 16.79
C GLY A 144 -7.40 -8.20 15.32
N THR A 145 -7.37 -6.90 14.98
CA THR A 145 -7.25 -6.43 13.60
C THR A 145 -6.58 -5.06 13.52
N ILE A 146 -6.14 -4.67 12.33
CA ILE A 146 -5.86 -3.28 11.97
C ILE A 146 -7.13 -2.73 11.31
N ARG A 147 -7.76 -1.75 11.95
CA ARG A 147 -9.03 -1.19 11.51
C ARG A 147 -8.98 -0.69 10.07
N ALA A 148 -10.02 -1.00 9.32
CA ALA A 148 -10.19 -0.60 7.91
C ALA A 148 -9.04 -1.05 6.99
N ALA A 149 -8.18 -1.99 7.41
CA ALA A 149 -7.33 -2.72 6.49
C ALA A 149 -8.18 -3.59 5.56
N THR A 150 -7.64 -3.97 4.40
CA THR A 150 -8.38 -4.83 3.45
C THR A 150 -8.85 -6.12 4.11
N ALA A 151 -8.00 -6.77 4.90
CA ALA A 151 -8.34 -7.98 5.64
C ALA A 151 -9.52 -7.80 6.60
N ASP A 152 -9.53 -6.69 7.35
CA ASP A 152 -10.60 -6.35 8.30
C ASP A 152 -11.96 -6.24 7.59
N VAL A 153 -12.00 -5.50 6.48
CA VAL A 153 -13.24 -5.32 5.68
C VAL A 153 -13.73 -6.64 5.08
N VAL A 154 -12.83 -7.43 4.51
CA VAL A 154 -13.16 -8.75 3.93
C VAL A 154 -13.81 -9.65 4.99
N VAL A 155 -13.16 -9.83 6.13
CA VAL A 155 -13.66 -10.73 7.18
C VAL A 155 -14.97 -10.22 7.77
N ARG A 156 -15.09 -8.92 8.08
CA ARG A 156 -16.35 -8.34 8.61
C ARG A 156 -17.50 -8.47 7.62
N TYR A 157 -17.26 -8.20 6.33
CA TYR A 157 -18.29 -8.32 5.32
C TYR A 157 -18.78 -9.77 5.17
N LYS A 158 -17.85 -10.72 5.17
CA LYS A 158 -18.19 -12.14 5.10
C LYS A 158 -18.86 -12.67 6.38
N MET A 159 -18.50 -12.14 7.56
CA MET A 159 -19.25 -12.40 8.80
C MET A 159 -20.69 -11.90 8.68
N LEU A 160 -20.89 -10.68 8.18
CA LEU A 160 -22.23 -10.11 7.98
C LEU A 160 -23.06 -10.96 7.03
N GLN A 161 -22.48 -11.40 5.91
CA GLN A 161 -23.14 -12.32 4.95
C GLN A 161 -23.47 -13.69 5.55
N ALA A 162 -22.66 -14.17 6.52
CA ALA A 162 -22.88 -15.40 7.25
C ALA A 162 -23.87 -15.24 8.43
N GLY A 163 -24.51 -14.06 8.59
CA GLY A 163 -25.49 -13.80 9.65
C GLY A 163 -24.89 -13.43 10.99
N VAL A 164 -23.60 -13.05 11.04
CA VAL A 164 -22.92 -12.55 12.25
C VAL A 164 -22.63 -11.08 12.10
N ASP A 165 -23.30 -10.24 12.90
CA ASP A 165 -23.01 -8.81 12.95
C ASP A 165 -21.62 -8.58 13.60
N PRO A 166 -20.60 -8.13 12.81
CA PRO A 166 -19.24 -8.00 13.31
C PRO A 166 -19.05 -6.84 14.29
N PHE A 167 -20.05 -5.98 14.45
CA PHE A 167 -19.99 -4.83 15.36
C PHE A 167 -20.76 -5.07 16.67
N LYS A 168 -21.71 -6.01 16.68
CA LYS A 168 -22.57 -6.28 17.85
C LYS A 168 -22.32 -7.67 18.44
N GLN A 169 -21.94 -8.64 17.61
CA GLN A 169 -21.84 -10.04 18.01
C GLN A 169 -20.42 -10.56 18.11
N ALA A 170 -19.39 -9.71 17.91
CA ALA A 170 -17.99 -10.00 18.17
C ALA A 170 -17.30 -8.79 18.79
N THR A 171 -16.25 -9.00 19.57
CA THR A 171 -15.40 -7.93 20.11
C THR A 171 -14.18 -7.77 19.22
N VAL A 172 -14.25 -6.86 18.25
CA VAL A 172 -13.12 -6.63 17.33
C VAL A 172 -12.25 -5.49 17.87
N ARG A 173 -11.07 -5.85 18.38
CA ARG A 173 -10.08 -4.92 18.94
C ARG A 173 -9.18 -4.38 17.84
N ASN A 174 -9.00 -3.08 17.88
CA ASN A 174 -8.18 -2.36 16.90
C ASN A 174 -6.76 -2.14 17.43
N PHE A 175 -5.78 -2.48 16.63
CA PHE A 175 -4.36 -2.32 16.93
C PHE A 175 -3.71 -1.36 15.93
N SER A 176 -2.61 -0.72 16.33
CA SER A 176 -1.82 0.15 15.46
C SER A 176 -0.72 -0.62 14.72
N HIS A 177 -0.24 -1.72 15.30
CA HIS A 177 0.82 -2.54 14.74
C HIS A 177 0.44 -4.02 14.73
N ILE A 178 0.84 -4.72 13.69
CA ILE A 178 0.56 -6.15 13.53
C ILE A 178 1.25 -6.99 14.62
N GLN A 179 2.42 -6.56 15.08
CA GLN A 179 3.18 -7.24 16.14
C GLN A 179 2.40 -7.30 17.46
N ASP A 180 1.64 -6.25 17.79
CA ASP A 180 0.82 -6.24 19.01
C ASP A 180 -0.32 -7.26 18.94
N ILE A 181 -0.84 -7.52 17.75
CA ILE A 181 -1.84 -8.58 17.51
C ILE A 181 -1.20 -9.95 17.75
N LEU A 182 0.00 -10.20 17.23
CA LEU A 182 0.71 -11.46 17.41
C LEU A 182 0.99 -11.73 18.89
N VAL A 183 1.45 -10.73 19.64
CA VAL A 183 1.66 -10.81 21.09
C VAL A 183 0.33 -11.06 21.82
N GLY A 184 -0.75 -10.41 21.41
CA GLY A 184 -2.09 -10.62 21.99
C GLY A 184 -2.59 -12.06 21.79
N MET A 185 -2.29 -12.68 20.63
CA MET A 185 -2.59 -14.10 20.40
C MET A 185 -1.74 -15.02 21.31
N GLU A 186 -0.44 -14.76 21.39
CA GLU A 186 0.47 -15.54 22.25
C GLU A 186 0.03 -15.54 23.71
N LYS A 187 -0.29 -14.36 24.24
CA LYS A 187 -0.77 -14.18 25.63
C LYS A 187 -2.18 -14.75 25.85
N GLY A 188 -2.96 -14.93 24.78
CA GLY A 188 -4.35 -15.38 24.82
C GLY A 188 -5.36 -14.31 25.17
N ASP A 189 -5.01 -13.06 24.95
CA ASP A 189 -5.92 -11.91 25.03
C ASP A 189 -6.88 -11.86 23.84
N LEU A 190 -6.53 -12.59 22.76
CA LEU A 190 -7.30 -12.71 21.53
C LEU A 190 -7.66 -14.18 21.27
N ASP A 191 -8.90 -14.43 20.87
CA ASP A 191 -9.38 -15.72 20.38
C ASP A 191 -9.03 -15.94 18.92
N ALA A 192 -8.93 -14.85 18.14
CA ALA A 192 -8.56 -14.84 16.73
C ALA A 192 -7.89 -13.53 16.33
N ALA A 193 -7.23 -13.54 15.18
CA ALA A 193 -6.67 -12.36 14.55
C ALA A 193 -6.99 -12.34 13.06
N ILE A 194 -7.20 -11.15 12.52
CA ILE A 194 -7.34 -10.91 11.09
C ILE A 194 -6.01 -10.37 10.60
N LEU A 195 -5.32 -11.16 9.77
CA LEU A 195 -3.98 -10.90 9.27
C LEU A 195 -3.96 -10.89 7.74
N TRP A 196 -2.85 -10.46 7.17
CA TRP A 196 -2.54 -10.55 5.73
C TRP A 196 -1.12 -11.08 5.53
N GLU A 197 -0.79 -11.55 4.33
CA GLU A 197 0.56 -12.02 4.05
C GLU A 197 1.60 -10.88 3.98
N PRO A 198 2.78 -11.07 4.60
CA PRO A 198 3.32 -12.34 5.11
C PRO A 198 2.96 -12.65 6.58
N TRP A 199 2.14 -11.85 7.22
CA TRP A 199 1.93 -11.93 8.68
C TRP A 199 1.11 -13.16 9.10
N GLY A 200 0.26 -13.69 8.22
CA GLY A 200 -0.40 -14.99 8.43
C GLY A 200 0.63 -16.13 8.50
N THR A 201 1.52 -16.19 7.52
CA THR A 201 2.62 -17.16 7.49
C THR A 201 3.61 -16.92 8.64
N HIS A 202 3.96 -15.66 8.94
CA HIS A 202 4.84 -15.32 10.06
C HIS A 202 4.27 -15.79 11.40
N ALA A 203 2.97 -15.60 11.64
CA ALA A 203 2.31 -16.09 12.86
C ALA A 203 2.42 -17.61 13.00
N GLU A 204 2.24 -18.36 11.90
CA GLU A 204 2.35 -19.82 11.88
C GLU A 204 3.81 -20.27 12.09
N TYR A 205 4.76 -19.64 11.42
CA TYR A 205 6.19 -19.96 11.48
C TYR A 205 6.76 -19.73 12.90
N THR A 206 6.37 -18.61 13.52
CA THR A 206 6.80 -18.24 14.89
C THR A 206 5.97 -18.86 16.00
N LYS A 207 4.93 -19.64 15.67
CA LYS A 207 4.03 -20.29 16.64
C LYS A 207 3.17 -19.32 17.46
N TYR A 208 2.99 -18.09 17.01
CA TYR A 208 2.06 -17.13 17.64
C TYR A 208 0.61 -17.42 17.25
N GLY A 209 0.37 -17.83 16.01
CA GLY A 209 -0.96 -18.11 15.51
C GLY A 209 -0.97 -19.12 14.37
N LYS A 210 -2.11 -19.76 14.16
CA LYS A 210 -2.35 -20.70 13.05
C LYS A 210 -3.46 -20.16 12.16
N PRO A 211 -3.19 -19.84 10.90
CA PRO A 211 -4.23 -19.53 9.92
C PRO A 211 -5.20 -20.71 9.75
N ILE A 212 -6.49 -20.41 9.78
CA ILE A 212 -7.57 -21.42 9.68
C ILE A 212 -8.55 -21.14 8.56
N LEU A 213 -8.65 -19.89 8.11
CA LEU A 213 -9.52 -19.48 7.00
C LEU A 213 -8.73 -18.47 6.15
N TRP A 214 -8.59 -18.76 4.87
CA TRP A 214 -7.98 -17.82 3.93
C TRP A 214 -9.06 -17.05 3.16
N SER A 215 -8.77 -15.79 2.88
CA SER A 215 -9.73 -14.91 2.21
C SER A 215 -10.10 -15.35 0.79
N GLY A 216 -9.21 -16.05 0.11
CA GLY A 216 -9.49 -16.68 -1.18
C GLY A 216 -10.55 -17.79 -1.11
N GLU A 217 -10.72 -18.43 0.06
CA GLU A 217 -11.76 -19.45 0.29
C GLU A 217 -13.13 -18.81 0.54
N ILE A 218 -13.17 -17.67 1.21
CA ILE A 218 -14.41 -16.99 1.62
C ILE A 218 -14.87 -15.90 0.65
N TRP A 219 -13.94 -15.35 -0.13
CA TRP A 219 -14.20 -14.38 -1.19
C TRP A 219 -13.11 -14.49 -2.29
N PRO A 220 -13.25 -15.48 -3.19
CA PRO A 220 -12.26 -15.70 -4.25
C PRO A 220 -12.03 -14.45 -5.10
N TRP A 221 -10.77 -14.21 -5.45
CA TRP A 221 -10.34 -13.12 -6.34
C TRP A 221 -10.63 -11.71 -5.84
N HIS A 222 -11.06 -11.52 -4.60
CA HIS A 222 -11.31 -10.17 -4.09
C HIS A 222 -10.06 -9.30 -4.23
N VAL A 223 -10.28 -8.04 -4.55
CA VAL A 223 -9.21 -7.06 -4.68
C VAL A 223 -8.52 -6.84 -3.33
N CYS A 224 -7.16 -6.90 -3.30
CA CYS A 224 -6.40 -6.76 -2.05
C CYS A 224 -5.54 -5.50 -2.02
N CYS A 225 -4.51 -5.41 -2.89
CA CYS A 225 -3.62 -4.26 -2.93
C CYS A 225 -3.56 -3.62 -4.31
N ARG A 226 -3.33 -2.30 -4.32
CA ARG A 226 -3.37 -1.44 -5.50
C ARG A 226 -2.12 -0.57 -5.58
N LEU A 227 -1.79 -0.12 -6.78
CA LEU A 227 -0.96 1.05 -7.01
C LEU A 227 -1.88 2.24 -7.23
N ALA A 228 -1.66 3.30 -6.47
CA ALA A 228 -2.43 4.54 -6.58
C ALA A 228 -1.49 5.73 -6.78
N TYR A 229 -2.00 6.76 -7.47
CA TYR A 229 -1.30 8.02 -7.76
C TYR A 229 -2.05 9.21 -7.17
N ASN A 230 -1.30 10.25 -6.78
CA ASN A 230 -1.85 11.58 -6.65
C ASN A 230 -2.14 12.13 -8.06
N THR A 231 -3.41 12.46 -8.35
CA THR A 231 -3.81 12.88 -9.70
C THR A 231 -3.19 14.20 -10.13
N LYS A 232 -3.07 15.17 -9.21
CA LYS A 232 -2.45 16.47 -9.53
C LYS A 232 -1.00 16.31 -9.96
N TRP A 233 -0.26 15.44 -9.25
CA TRP A 233 1.09 15.12 -9.64
C TRP A 233 1.14 14.37 -10.98
N ALA A 234 0.34 13.33 -11.14
CA ALA A 234 0.35 12.49 -12.33
C ALA A 234 -0.03 13.26 -13.59
N ASP A 235 -1.04 14.16 -13.50
CA ASP A 235 -1.49 14.99 -14.61
C ASP A 235 -0.45 16.04 -15.02
N GLY A 236 0.27 16.61 -14.05
CA GLY A 236 1.38 17.53 -14.29
C GLY A 236 2.68 16.85 -14.76
N ASN A 237 2.80 15.53 -14.61
CA ASN A 237 4.02 14.76 -14.87
C ASN A 237 3.75 13.45 -15.62
N LYS A 238 2.91 13.48 -16.66
CA LYS A 238 2.40 12.28 -17.35
C LYS A 238 3.48 11.30 -17.80
N GLU A 239 4.56 11.80 -18.40
CA GLU A 239 5.69 10.97 -18.84
C GLU A 239 6.34 10.26 -17.63
N THR A 240 6.57 10.99 -16.54
CA THR A 240 7.13 10.43 -15.29
C THR A 240 6.21 9.39 -14.67
N ALA A 241 4.89 9.64 -14.66
CA ALA A 241 3.90 8.69 -14.16
C ALA A 241 3.86 7.39 -14.98
N VAL A 242 4.01 7.48 -16.32
CA VAL A 242 4.16 6.30 -17.20
C VAL A 242 5.46 5.56 -16.90
N LYS A 243 6.59 6.26 -16.68
CA LYS A 243 7.86 5.63 -16.30
C LYS A 243 7.74 4.87 -14.96
N VAL A 244 7.09 5.46 -13.95
CA VAL A 244 6.79 4.74 -12.68
C VAL A 244 5.93 3.50 -12.94
N MET A 245 4.93 3.60 -13.82
CA MET A 245 4.11 2.43 -14.18
C MET A 245 4.91 1.36 -14.92
N LYS A 246 5.86 1.75 -15.79
CA LYS A 246 6.77 0.78 -16.46
C LYS A 246 7.60 0.00 -15.46
N THR A 247 8.08 0.64 -14.39
CA THR A 247 8.82 -0.08 -13.34
C THR A 247 7.93 -1.07 -12.59
N HIS A 248 6.66 -0.72 -12.35
CA HIS A 248 5.68 -1.64 -11.77
C HIS A 248 5.45 -2.87 -12.66
N VAL A 249 5.25 -2.67 -13.95
CA VAL A 249 5.08 -3.77 -14.93
C VAL A 249 6.33 -4.64 -15.01
N ARG A 250 7.52 -4.04 -15.11
CA ARG A 250 8.80 -4.77 -15.16
C ARG A 250 9.02 -5.57 -13.88
N GLY A 251 8.77 -4.98 -12.72
CA GLY A 251 8.87 -5.66 -11.42
C GLY A 251 7.92 -6.85 -11.31
N TYR A 252 6.67 -6.71 -11.80
CA TYR A 252 5.72 -7.80 -11.89
C TYR A 252 6.19 -8.92 -12.83
N GLN A 253 6.72 -8.59 -14.00
CA GLN A 253 7.25 -9.58 -14.93
C GLN A 253 8.46 -10.31 -14.35
N TYR A 254 9.37 -9.55 -13.72
CA TYR A 254 10.58 -10.10 -13.11
C TYR A 254 10.27 -11.09 -11.99
N MET A 255 9.44 -10.71 -11.02
CA MET A 255 9.10 -11.58 -9.90
C MET A 255 8.47 -12.91 -10.32
N ARG A 256 7.77 -12.95 -11.47
CA ARG A 256 7.16 -14.18 -12.00
C ARG A 256 8.14 -15.09 -12.69
N SER A 257 9.21 -14.56 -13.26
CA SER A 257 10.23 -15.32 -13.99
C SER A 257 11.46 -15.63 -13.16
N HIS A 258 11.66 -14.94 -12.01
CA HIS A 258 12.83 -15.07 -11.14
C HIS A 258 12.39 -15.32 -9.70
N PHE A 259 11.88 -16.53 -9.46
CA PHE A 259 11.27 -16.90 -8.17
C PHE A 259 12.20 -16.69 -6.98
N GLU A 260 13.46 -17.14 -7.07
CA GLU A 260 14.42 -17.03 -5.98
C GLU A 260 14.80 -15.58 -5.65
N ASP A 261 14.93 -14.72 -6.65
CA ASP A 261 15.20 -13.30 -6.43
C ASP A 261 13.98 -12.59 -5.83
N ASN A 262 12.77 -12.97 -6.24
CA ASN A 262 11.56 -12.48 -5.62
C ASN A 262 11.46 -12.86 -4.14
N ILE A 263 11.86 -14.09 -3.77
CA ILE A 263 11.91 -14.53 -2.36
C ILE A 263 12.86 -13.63 -1.56
N LYS A 264 14.11 -13.44 -2.04
CA LYS A 264 15.12 -12.61 -1.38
C LYS A 264 14.67 -11.16 -1.23
N SER A 265 14.17 -10.58 -2.32
CA SER A 265 13.67 -9.20 -2.34
C SER A 265 12.51 -9.01 -1.36
N SER A 266 11.51 -9.87 -1.41
CA SER A 266 10.34 -9.79 -0.52
C SER A 266 10.71 -10.01 0.94
N ALA A 267 11.63 -10.93 1.25
CA ALA A 267 12.13 -11.16 2.61
C ALA A 267 12.84 -9.91 3.17
N LYS A 268 13.74 -9.33 2.39
CA LYS A 268 14.45 -8.09 2.72
C LYS A 268 13.49 -6.95 3.04
N TRP A 269 12.53 -6.67 2.17
CA TRP A 269 11.64 -5.53 2.31
C TRP A 269 10.52 -5.73 3.35
N CYS A 270 10.09 -6.97 3.58
CA CYS A 270 9.14 -7.30 4.64
C CYS A 270 9.83 -7.46 6.01
N GLY A 271 11.13 -7.73 6.06
CA GLY A 271 11.89 -7.95 7.29
C GLY A 271 11.56 -9.30 7.94
N ILE A 272 11.37 -10.35 7.14
CA ILE A 272 11.12 -11.74 7.54
C ILE A 272 12.09 -12.67 6.83
N THR A 273 12.06 -13.96 7.14
CA THR A 273 12.98 -14.94 6.53
C THR A 273 12.56 -15.33 5.11
N GLU A 274 13.53 -15.72 4.27
CA GLU A 274 13.26 -16.28 2.95
C GLU A 274 12.40 -17.56 3.01
N LYS A 275 12.53 -18.34 4.10
CA LYS A 275 11.71 -19.54 4.34
C LYS A 275 10.23 -19.20 4.43
N GLU A 276 9.89 -18.15 5.16
CA GLU A 276 8.50 -17.66 5.31
C GLU A 276 7.96 -17.16 3.98
N VAL A 277 8.72 -16.34 3.26
CA VAL A 277 8.30 -15.83 1.95
C VAL A 277 8.10 -16.97 0.94
N ARG A 278 8.95 -18.00 1.00
CA ARG A 278 8.80 -19.19 0.16
C ARG A 278 7.49 -19.94 0.42
N ILE A 279 7.02 -19.99 1.67
CA ILE A 279 5.71 -20.55 2.00
C ILE A 279 4.60 -19.71 1.37
N VAL A 280 4.65 -18.38 1.50
CA VAL A 280 3.64 -17.47 0.93
C VAL A 280 3.44 -17.73 -0.57
N PHE A 281 4.52 -17.70 -1.34
CA PHE A 281 4.45 -17.86 -2.80
C PHE A 281 4.33 -19.33 -3.24
N GLY A 282 4.92 -20.26 -2.49
CA GLY A 282 4.89 -21.69 -2.82
C GLY A 282 3.55 -22.36 -2.56
N GLN A 283 2.73 -21.83 -1.65
CA GLN A 283 1.39 -22.33 -1.33
C GLN A 283 0.26 -21.52 -2.01
N ASP A 284 0.59 -20.67 -2.97
CA ASP A 284 -0.36 -19.83 -3.71
C ASP A 284 -1.32 -19.02 -2.81
N ARG A 285 -0.81 -18.64 -1.61
CA ARG A 285 -1.59 -17.87 -0.62
C ARG A 285 -1.86 -16.45 -1.07
N GLN A 286 -1.19 -16.02 -2.16
CA GLN A 286 -1.25 -14.68 -2.72
C GLN A 286 -1.15 -14.73 -4.23
N LYS A 287 -1.93 -13.89 -4.90
CA LYS A 287 -1.89 -13.74 -6.36
C LYS A 287 -1.57 -12.29 -6.72
N ASN A 288 -0.37 -12.05 -7.25
CA ASN A 288 -0.01 -10.73 -7.76
C ASN A 288 -0.65 -10.49 -9.13
N THR A 289 -1.03 -9.23 -9.40
CA THR A 289 -1.74 -8.85 -10.62
C THR A 289 -1.40 -7.43 -11.03
N LEU A 290 -1.55 -7.12 -12.32
CA LEU A 290 -1.56 -5.74 -12.84
C LEU A 290 -3.00 -5.23 -13.05
N ASN A 291 -3.99 -6.14 -13.06
CA ASN A 291 -5.37 -5.78 -13.36
C ASN A 291 -5.94 -4.83 -12.31
N ILE A 292 -6.49 -3.70 -12.76
CA ILE A 292 -7.18 -2.74 -11.91
C ILE A 292 -8.51 -3.28 -11.38
N ASP A 293 -9.11 -4.22 -12.07
CA ASP A 293 -10.37 -4.88 -11.75
C ASP A 293 -11.48 -3.90 -11.31
N PRO A 294 -12.12 -3.20 -12.25
CA PRO A 294 -13.19 -2.26 -11.93
C PRO A 294 -14.40 -2.95 -11.28
N TYR A 295 -14.70 -4.17 -11.70
CA TYR A 295 -15.83 -4.93 -11.16
C TYR A 295 -15.60 -5.31 -9.70
N GLY A 296 -14.48 -5.96 -9.38
CA GLY A 296 -14.12 -6.30 -8.01
C GLY A 296 -13.95 -5.06 -7.11
N SER A 297 -13.50 -3.93 -7.68
CA SER A 297 -13.43 -2.65 -6.95
C SER A 297 -14.83 -2.13 -6.59
N GLN A 298 -15.79 -2.25 -7.50
CA GLN A 298 -17.19 -1.89 -7.28
C GLN A 298 -17.84 -2.78 -6.21
N GLU A 299 -17.65 -4.08 -6.31
CA GLU A 299 -18.15 -5.06 -5.33
C GLU A 299 -17.58 -4.77 -3.93
N TYR A 300 -16.28 -4.45 -3.87
CA TYR A 300 -15.62 -4.11 -2.61
C TYR A 300 -16.14 -2.79 -2.01
N ALA A 301 -16.46 -1.80 -2.84
CA ALA A 301 -17.09 -0.55 -2.40
C ALA A 301 -18.49 -0.79 -1.82
N GLN A 302 -19.27 -1.68 -2.44
CA GLN A 302 -20.58 -2.11 -1.93
C GLN A 302 -20.46 -2.80 -0.56
N ALA A 303 -19.41 -3.60 -0.35
CA ALA A 303 -19.11 -4.18 0.95
C ALA A 303 -18.87 -3.11 2.02
N GLY A 304 -18.16 -2.04 1.68
CA GLY A 304 -17.95 -0.89 2.57
C GLY A 304 -19.24 -0.20 2.97
N VAL A 305 -20.16 0.00 2.02
CA VAL A 305 -21.50 0.56 2.28
C VAL A 305 -22.32 -0.37 3.17
N ALA A 306 -22.34 -1.68 2.87
CA ALA A 306 -23.06 -2.67 3.67
C ALA A 306 -22.57 -2.74 5.14
N LEU A 307 -21.30 -2.45 5.37
CA LEU A 307 -20.69 -2.36 6.71
C LEU A 307 -20.85 -0.98 7.37
N GLY A 308 -21.44 0.00 6.70
CA GLY A 308 -21.54 1.37 7.20
C GLY A 308 -20.19 2.10 7.33
N ILE A 309 -19.15 1.65 6.59
CA ILE A 309 -17.81 2.25 6.59
C ILE A 309 -17.69 3.32 5.51
N SER A 310 -18.42 3.16 4.40
CA SER A 310 -18.48 4.10 3.29
C SER A 310 -19.92 4.55 3.04
N GLU A 311 -20.09 5.83 2.67
CA GLU A 311 -21.41 6.37 2.32
C GLU A 311 -21.79 6.09 0.86
N SER A 312 -20.81 5.83 0.01
CA SER A 312 -21.01 5.62 -1.43
C SER A 312 -20.19 4.44 -1.93
N ALA A 313 -20.75 3.74 -2.91
CA ALA A 313 -20.05 2.73 -3.69
C ALA A 313 -19.61 3.23 -5.08
N ASP A 314 -19.75 4.51 -5.38
CA ASP A 314 -19.31 5.07 -6.66
C ASP A 314 -17.81 5.31 -6.67
N VAL A 315 -17.07 4.43 -7.34
CA VAL A 315 -15.60 4.42 -7.38
C VAL A 315 -15.04 4.46 -8.80
N GLN A 316 -15.88 4.28 -9.82
CA GLN A 316 -15.44 4.08 -11.20
C GLN A 316 -14.67 5.29 -11.75
N HIS A 317 -15.04 6.51 -11.37
CA HIS A 317 -14.42 7.74 -11.82
C HIS A 317 -12.97 7.94 -11.33
N ASN A 318 -12.54 7.20 -10.31
CA ASN A 318 -11.17 7.20 -9.78
C ASN A 318 -10.36 5.94 -10.15
N LEU A 319 -10.87 5.09 -11.04
CA LEU A 319 -10.14 3.96 -11.60
C LEU A 319 -9.58 4.36 -12.97
N ASN A 320 -8.26 4.46 -13.09
CA ASN A 320 -7.60 4.97 -14.29
C ASN A 320 -6.44 4.08 -14.74
N ASP A 321 -6.70 3.16 -15.64
CA ASP A 321 -5.68 2.25 -16.21
C ASP A 321 -4.91 2.84 -17.41
N ALA A 322 -5.11 4.09 -17.76
CA ALA A 322 -4.46 4.73 -18.93
C ALA A 322 -2.92 4.67 -18.81
N TYR A 323 -2.37 4.88 -17.61
CA TYR A 323 -0.92 4.77 -17.37
C TYR A 323 -0.42 3.33 -17.55
N LEU A 324 -1.21 2.33 -17.14
CA LEU A 324 -0.87 0.92 -17.33
C LEU A 324 -0.88 0.55 -18.82
N ARG A 325 -1.91 0.95 -19.56
CA ARG A 325 -1.97 0.73 -21.01
C ARG A 325 -0.81 1.39 -21.74
N ALA A 326 -0.47 2.64 -21.40
CA ALA A 326 0.66 3.36 -22.00
C ALA A 326 1.99 2.64 -21.70
N ALA A 327 2.22 2.23 -20.45
CA ALA A 327 3.42 1.52 -20.06
C ALA A 327 3.57 0.17 -20.78
N LEU A 328 2.49 -0.60 -20.91
CA LEU A 328 2.48 -1.88 -21.64
C LEU A 328 2.79 -1.66 -23.14
N ALA A 329 2.20 -0.63 -23.76
CA ALA A 329 2.44 -0.30 -25.17
C ALA A 329 3.90 0.13 -25.42
N GLU A 330 4.54 0.89 -24.51
CA GLU A 330 5.94 1.26 -24.62
C GLU A 330 6.89 0.07 -24.43
N LEU A 331 6.58 -0.81 -23.48
CA LEU A 331 7.41 -1.99 -23.21
C LEU A 331 7.33 -3.04 -24.32
N SER A 332 6.21 -3.12 -25.04
CA SER A 332 6.07 -4.03 -26.19
C SER A 332 6.93 -3.59 -27.38
N LYS A 333 7.06 -2.28 -27.63
CA LYS A 333 7.88 -1.72 -28.73
C LYS A 333 9.39 -1.95 -28.54
N LYS A 334 9.88 -2.12 -27.29
CA LYS A 334 11.30 -2.38 -27.00
C LYS A 334 11.70 -3.85 -27.21
N LYS A 335 10.75 -4.75 -27.42
CA LYS A 335 11.00 -6.20 -27.64
C LYS A 335 10.96 -6.58 -29.13
N SER A 336 10.48 -5.70 -30.00
CA SER A 336 10.53 -5.79 -31.47
C SER A 336 11.77 -5.08 -32.00
#